data_8e9981e2582bb03262134c8db70a8c9a
#
_entry.id   8e9981e2582bb03262134c8db70a8c9a
#
_cell.length_a   1.000
_cell.length_b   1.000
_cell.length_c   1.000
_cell.angle_alpha   90.00
_cell.angle_beta   90.00
_cell.angle_gamma   90.00
#
_symmetry.space_group_name_H-M   'P 1'
#
loop_
_entity.id
_entity.type
_entity.pdbx_description
1 polymer ?
#
loop_
_entity_poly.entity_id
_entity_poly.type
_entity_poly.pdbx_seq_one_letter_code
_entity_poly.pdbx_strand_id
1 'polypeptide(L)'
;MNYSQLTKLISSWSLTLILFIAHFSSFAQSNEANRWVDSVYQKLSLEEKIAQLMIVRANQPDKPYNPEIEKWIEQYNIGGVTFFKGNPKSQVFQTNKWQQKARTPMLISIDAEWGLAMRLSETVSYPFQMTLGAVQNDSLIALMGAQIAEQSKRMGIHINFAPVIDVNNNAENPVIGVRSFGDTPSIVAGKGLLYAKALQENGVTPTAKHFPGHGDTRNDSHYTLPVINHSRSRLDSIELLPFKKLIAQGVEGIMTAHLHVPALDSTPNLPTSLSYKVVTEILKQELGFKGLIITDGLDMKGVTSVQPSGKIELMALQAGNDLLLLPADVPLAITSIKLALEKGEISMNRIEESCKKVLHFKYKAGLNAYRPAPIENLISDLNRSQYSQLVQDLFDNAVTVLRNTNNILPLKPETNWAVLTIGKTKSADSLLLKHLKKVKFFEI
;
A
#
# COMPACT_ATOMS: atom_id res chain seq x y z
N MET A 1 -10.33 13.48 -55.70
CA MET A 1 -9.79 13.03 -54.38
C MET A 1 -9.91 11.51 -54.33
N ASN A 2 -8.79 10.79 -54.16
CA ASN A 2 -8.78 9.32 -54.23
C ASN A 2 -9.34 8.73 -52.90
N TYR A 3 -10.09 7.62 -53.01
CA TYR A 3 -10.74 6.97 -51.89
C TYR A 3 -9.80 6.76 -50.66
N SER A 4 -8.50 6.49 -50.90
CA SER A 4 -7.48 6.37 -49.85
C SER A 4 -7.12 7.67 -49.13
N GLN A 5 -7.34 8.81 -49.76
CA GLN A 5 -7.13 10.14 -49.14
C GLN A 5 -8.32 10.55 -48.27
N LEU A 6 -9.54 10.14 -48.66
CA LEU A 6 -10.76 10.36 -47.88
C LEU A 6 -10.77 9.54 -46.59
N THR A 7 -10.36 8.28 -46.65
CA THR A 7 -10.27 7.39 -45.47
C THR A 7 -9.19 7.86 -44.49
N LYS A 8 -8.05 8.38 -44.94
CA LYS A 8 -7.02 8.97 -44.09
C LYS A 8 -7.48 10.28 -43.42
N LEU A 9 -8.24 11.12 -44.16
CA LEU A 9 -8.81 12.35 -43.57
C LEU A 9 -9.83 12.01 -42.48
N ILE A 10 -10.76 11.09 -42.73
CA ILE A 10 -11.80 10.68 -41.78
C ILE A 10 -11.17 10.04 -40.54
N SER A 11 -10.13 9.20 -40.67
CA SER A 11 -9.42 8.62 -39.53
C SER A 11 -8.66 9.66 -38.69
N SER A 12 -8.07 10.69 -39.35
CA SER A 12 -7.38 11.78 -38.65
C SER A 12 -8.36 12.67 -37.86
N TRP A 13 -9.51 13.00 -38.44
CA TRP A 13 -10.54 13.78 -37.76
C TRP A 13 -11.21 13.04 -36.62
N SER A 14 -11.43 11.70 -36.76
CA SER A 14 -11.95 10.86 -35.69
C SER A 14 -11.00 10.78 -34.51
N LEU A 15 -9.69 10.64 -34.78
CA LEU A 15 -8.68 10.58 -33.70
C LEU A 15 -8.56 11.93 -32.98
N THR A 16 -8.59 13.06 -33.71
CA THR A 16 -8.55 14.43 -33.14
C THR A 16 -9.80 14.69 -32.29
N LEU A 17 -10.99 14.27 -32.77
CA LEU A 17 -12.23 14.42 -32.01
C LEU A 17 -12.25 13.59 -30.72
N ILE A 18 -11.75 12.34 -30.76
CA ILE A 18 -11.63 11.47 -29.58
C ILE A 18 -10.67 12.09 -28.56
N LEU A 19 -9.52 12.59 -29.01
CA LEU A 19 -8.57 13.27 -28.14
C LEU A 19 -9.15 14.55 -27.54
N PHE A 20 -9.92 15.32 -28.30
CA PHE A 20 -10.58 16.55 -27.84
C PHE A 20 -11.67 16.24 -26.80
N ILE A 21 -12.49 15.21 -27.03
CA ILE A 21 -13.52 14.76 -26.08
C ILE A 21 -12.88 14.23 -24.80
N ALA A 22 -11.79 13.46 -24.89
CA ALA A 22 -11.06 12.96 -23.73
C ALA A 22 -10.45 14.09 -22.89
N HIS A 23 -9.90 15.15 -23.52
CA HIS A 23 -9.38 16.33 -22.83
C HIS A 23 -10.51 17.13 -22.15
N PHE A 24 -11.65 17.33 -22.82
CA PHE A 24 -12.80 18.03 -22.22
C PHE A 24 -13.39 17.28 -21.05
N SER A 25 -13.49 15.95 -21.15
CA SER A 25 -13.97 15.09 -20.03
C SER A 25 -13.03 15.14 -18.83
N SER A 26 -11.73 15.08 -19.05
CA SER A 26 -10.71 15.19 -18.00
C SER A 26 -10.73 16.56 -17.31
N PHE A 27 -10.86 17.64 -18.08
CA PHE A 27 -10.93 19.00 -17.54
C PHE A 27 -12.23 19.25 -16.74
N ALA A 28 -13.37 18.76 -17.24
CA ALA A 28 -14.65 18.85 -16.53
C ALA A 28 -14.63 18.08 -15.22
N GLN A 29 -14.07 16.87 -15.21
CA GLN A 29 -13.93 16.03 -14.01
C GLN A 29 -12.96 16.64 -12.98
N SER A 30 -11.87 17.24 -13.41
CA SER A 30 -10.94 17.98 -12.55
C SER A 30 -11.62 19.18 -11.87
N ASN A 31 -12.46 19.94 -12.61
CA ASN A 31 -13.20 21.07 -12.06
C ASN A 31 -14.29 20.64 -11.04
N GLU A 32 -14.92 19.50 -11.28
CA GLU A 32 -15.91 18.96 -10.34
C GLU A 32 -15.26 18.47 -9.05
N ALA A 33 -14.13 17.77 -9.15
CA ALA A 33 -13.34 17.36 -8.01
C ALA A 33 -12.91 18.56 -7.15
N ASN A 34 -12.37 19.61 -7.78
CA ASN A 34 -11.95 20.83 -7.07
C ASN A 34 -13.13 21.49 -6.36
N ARG A 35 -14.29 21.62 -7.02
CA ARG A 35 -15.51 22.21 -6.41
C ARG A 35 -15.97 21.41 -5.19
N TRP A 36 -15.98 20.08 -5.28
CA TRP A 36 -16.35 19.23 -4.16
C TRP A 36 -15.36 19.37 -3.00
N VAL A 37 -14.06 19.32 -3.28
CA VAL A 37 -12.99 19.48 -2.29
C VAL A 37 -13.10 20.81 -1.56
N ASP A 38 -13.24 21.91 -2.30
CA ASP A 38 -13.36 23.26 -1.72
C ASP A 38 -14.65 23.39 -0.88
N SER A 39 -15.76 22.86 -1.39
CA SER A 39 -17.03 22.87 -0.66
C SER A 39 -16.97 22.10 0.66
N VAL A 40 -16.30 20.92 0.68
CA VAL A 40 -16.12 20.16 1.92
C VAL A 40 -15.14 20.90 2.85
N TYR A 41 -13.96 21.31 2.34
CA TYR A 41 -12.94 21.99 3.13
C TYR A 41 -13.45 23.24 3.84
N GLN A 42 -14.27 24.06 3.18
CA GLN A 42 -14.86 25.27 3.78
C GLN A 42 -15.83 24.99 4.93
N LYS A 43 -16.46 23.83 4.96
CA LYS A 43 -17.39 23.43 6.03
C LYS A 43 -16.71 22.82 7.24
N LEU A 44 -15.45 22.39 7.12
CA LEU A 44 -14.72 21.77 8.20
C LEU A 44 -14.22 22.82 9.21
N SER A 45 -14.40 22.55 10.50
CA SER A 45 -13.71 23.28 11.57
C SER A 45 -12.19 23.05 11.50
N LEU A 46 -11.41 23.79 12.27
CA LEU A 46 -9.95 23.58 12.34
C LEU A 46 -9.61 22.19 12.86
N GLU A 47 -10.28 21.74 13.91
CA GLU A 47 -10.12 20.40 14.48
C GLU A 47 -10.42 19.31 13.44
N GLU A 48 -11.51 19.48 12.69
CA GLU A 48 -11.90 18.55 11.64
C GLU A 48 -10.89 18.53 10.50
N LYS A 49 -10.35 19.68 10.06
CA LYS A 49 -9.28 19.76 9.05
C LYS A 49 -8.04 18.98 9.47
N ILE A 50 -7.64 19.10 10.73
CA ILE A 50 -6.53 18.35 11.30
C ILE A 50 -6.87 16.86 11.39
N ALA A 51 -8.05 16.51 11.88
CA ALA A 51 -8.48 15.12 12.02
C ALA A 51 -8.69 14.40 10.68
N GLN A 52 -8.99 15.13 9.59
CA GLN A 52 -9.02 14.55 8.24
C GLN A 52 -7.64 14.01 7.79
N LEU A 53 -6.55 14.43 8.42
CA LEU A 53 -5.21 13.93 8.16
C LEU A 53 -4.86 12.65 8.93
N MET A 54 -5.78 12.07 9.69
CA MET A 54 -5.53 10.93 10.59
C MET A 54 -6.26 9.68 10.11
N ILE A 55 -5.53 8.57 10.02
CA ILE A 55 -6.05 7.22 9.82
C ILE A 55 -5.82 6.43 11.11
N VAL A 56 -6.91 6.01 11.75
CA VAL A 56 -6.86 5.34 13.04
C VAL A 56 -6.98 3.83 12.92
N ARG A 57 -6.51 3.09 13.92
CA ARG A 57 -6.58 1.62 13.99
C ARG A 57 -8.00 1.15 14.28
N ALA A 58 -8.57 0.33 13.38
CA ALA A 58 -9.89 -0.27 13.56
C ALA A 58 -9.94 -1.28 14.70
N ASN A 59 -8.91 -2.13 14.78
CA ASN A 59 -8.87 -3.27 15.70
C ASN A 59 -7.93 -2.96 16.87
N GLN A 60 -8.28 -3.47 18.06
CA GLN A 60 -7.36 -3.54 19.22
C GLN A 60 -6.86 -4.98 19.41
N PRO A 61 -5.72 -5.20 20.12
CA PRO A 61 -5.20 -6.53 20.36
C PRO A 61 -6.24 -7.49 20.95
N ASP A 62 -6.99 -7.05 21.96
CA ASP A 62 -7.91 -7.87 22.75
C ASP A 62 -9.40 -7.61 22.41
N LYS A 63 -9.70 -6.72 21.46
CA LYS A 63 -11.06 -6.39 21.07
C LYS A 63 -11.19 -6.43 19.54
N PRO A 64 -12.37 -6.85 19.03
CA PRO A 64 -12.56 -6.88 17.58
C PRO A 64 -12.47 -5.48 16.95
N TYR A 65 -12.95 -4.43 17.66
CA TYR A 65 -12.90 -3.04 17.21
C TYR A 65 -12.59 -2.08 18.35
N ASN A 66 -11.95 -0.95 18.00
CA ASN A 66 -11.66 0.13 18.93
C ASN A 66 -12.95 0.92 19.24
N PRO A 67 -13.40 0.95 20.50
CA PRO A 67 -14.64 1.62 20.88
C PRO A 67 -14.58 3.14 20.72
N GLU A 68 -13.40 3.75 20.73
CA GLU A 68 -13.22 5.21 20.61
C GLU A 68 -13.50 5.72 19.18
N ILE A 69 -13.51 4.85 18.16
CA ILE A 69 -13.67 5.28 16.77
C ILE A 69 -14.99 6.03 16.55
N GLU A 70 -16.10 5.53 17.08
CA GLU A 70 -17.40 6.21 16.93
C GLU A 70 -17.36 7.61 17.52
N LYS A 71 -16.75 7.76 18.69
CA LYS A 71 -16.55 9.05 19.34
C LYS A 71 -15.66 9.97 18.49
N TRP A 72 -14.56 9.47 17.95
CA TRP A 72 -13.67 10.27 17.09
C TRP A 72 -14.32 10.66 15.77
N ILE A 73 -15.19 9.82 15.19
CA ILE A 73 -15.99 10.15 14.01
C ILE A 73 -16.95 11.29 14.33
N GLU A 74 -17.72 11.18 15.42
CA GLU A 74 -18.75 12.15 15.81
C GLU A 74 -18.13 13.49 16.27
N GLN A 75 -17.07 13.43 17.07
CA GLN A 75 -16.44 14.61 17.66
C GLN A 75 -15.49 15.33 16.71
N TYR A 76 -14.61 14.57 16.03
CA TYR A 76 -13.51 15.14 15.24
C TYR A 76 -13.64 14.93 13.73
N ASN A 77 -14.58 14.10 13.26
CA ASN A 77 -14.73 13.80 11.82
C ASN A 77 -13.42 13.28 11.21
N ILE A 78 -12.85 12.21 11.78
CA ILE A 78 -11.53 11.64 11.39
C ILE A 78 -11.43 11.26 9.90
N GLY A 79 -10.21 11.33 9.35
CA GLY A 79 -9.93 11.13 7.93
C GLY A 79 -10.14 9.71 7.42
N GLY A 80 -9.82 8.70 8.23
CA GLY A 80 -9.91 7.31 7.81
C GLY A 80 -9.67 6.30 8.91
N VAL A 81 -9.80 5.01 8.52
CA VAL A 81 -9.64 3.84 9.39
C VAL A 81 -8.85 2.77 8.65
N THR A 82 -7.95 2.06 9.35
CA THR A 82 -7.23 0.89 8.82
C THR A 82 -7.55 -0.37 9.60
N PHE A 83 -7.75 -1.48 8.87
CA PHE A 83 -8.07 -2.79 9.45
C PHE A 83 -6.84 -3.70 9.46
N PHE A 84 -6.63 -4.42 10.58
CA PHE A 84 -5.46 -5.30 10.79
C PHE A 84 -5.81 -6.77 10.92
N LYS A 85 -7.07 -7.10 11.20
CA LYS A 85 -7.54 -8.49 11.36
C LYS A 85 -9.07 -8.55 11.29
N GLY A 86 -9.59 -9.74 11.04
CA GLY A 86 -11.03 -10.01 11.08
C GLY A 86 -11.50 -10.93 9.97
N ASN A 87 -12.77 -10.83 9.63
CA ASN A 87 -13.38 -11.48 8.49
C ASN A 87 -14.13 -10.46 7.62
N PRO A 88 -14.37 -10.76 6.34
CA PRO A 88 -14.96 -9.81 5.40
C PRO A 88 -16.32 -9.26 5.84
N LYS A 89 -17.24 -10.12 6.29
CA LYS A 89 -18.59 -9.69 6.65
C LYS A 89 -18.58 -8.72 7.82
N SER A 90 -17.80 -9.01 8.85
CA SER A 90 -17.63 -8.14 10.02
C SER A 90 -17.02 -6.80 9.66
N GLN A 91 -15.99 -6.79 8.79
CA GLN A 91 -15.36 -5.55 8.33
C GLN A 91 -16.33 -4.68 7.53
N VAL A 92 -17.04 -5.25 6.54
CA VAL A 92 -18.01 -4.49 5.72
C VAL A 92 -19.14 -3.95 6.59
N PHE A 93 -19.70 -4.76 7.50
CA PHE A 93 -20.71 -4.30 8.43
C PHE A 93 -20.24 -3.09 9.25
N GLN A 94 -19.04 -3.19 9.82
CA GLN A 94 -18.48 -2.14 10.66
C GLN A 94 -18.12 -0.88 9.85
N THR A 95 -17.58 -1.05 8.65
CA THR A 95 -17.30 0.05 7.71
C THR A 95 -18.58 0.81 7.38
N ASN A 96 -19.65 0.11 6.99
CA ASN A 96 -20.92 0.73 6.64
C ASN A 96 -21.51 1.49 7.84
N LYS A 97 -21.47 0.89 9.05
CA LYS A 97 -21.93 1.54 10.29
C LYS A 97 -21.18 2.85 10.58
N TRP A 98 -19.85 2.84 10.46
CA TRP A 98 -19.04 4.03 10.71
C TRP A 98 -19.21 5.10 9.63
N GLN A 99 -19.30 4.70 8.37
CA GLN A 99 -19.54 5.63 7.26
C GLN A 99 -20.88 6.36 7.37
N GLN A 100 -21.93 5.71 7.90
CA GLN A 100 -23.23 6.34 8.15
C GLN A 100 -23.15 7.46 9.20
N LYS A 101 -22.21 7.37 10.16
CA LYS A 101 -21.99 8.38 11.20
C LYS A 101 -21.07 9.51 10.74
N ALA A 102 -20.22 9.26 9.75
CA ALA A 102 -19.21 10.22 9.29
C ALA A 102 -19.84 11.36 8.49
N ARG A 103 -19.59 12.62 8.91
CA ARG A 103 -19.99 13.80 8.15
C ARG A 103 -19.23 13.95 6.84
N THR A 104 -17.96 13.60 6.85
CA THR A 104 -17.13 13.47 5.65
C THR A 104 -16.75 12.01 5.51
N PRO A 105 -17.09 11.31 4.40
CA PRO A 105 -16.80 9.91 4.24
C PRO A 105 -15.31 9.60 4.48
N MET A 106 -15.04 8.51 5.19
CA MET A 106 -13.70 8.11 5.61
C MET A 106 -12.98 7.31 4.54
N LEU A 107 -11.66 7.47 4.45
CA LEU A 107 -10.79 6.53 3.75
C LEU A 107 -10.71 5.22 4.55
N ILE A 108 -10.91 4.10 3.88
CA ILE A 108 -10.69 2.77 4.45
C ILE A 108 -9.43 2.20 3.84
N SER A 109 -8.52 1.74 4.68
CA SER A 109 -7.23 1.22 4.28
C SER A 109 -6.92 -0.14 4.89
N ILE A 110 -6.00 -0.86 4.27
CA ILE A 110 -5.54 -2.18 4.70
C ILE A 110 -4.11 -2.44 4.21
N ASP A 111 -3.36 -3.28 4.93
CA ASP A 111 -2.22 -3.97 4.36
C ASP A 111 -2.69 -5.24 3.65
N ALA A 112 -2.59 -5.28 2.34
CA ALA A 112 -2.92 -6.46 1.55
C ALA A 112 -1.80 -6.76 0.54
N GLU A 113 -0.56 -6.94 1.05
CA GLU A 113 0.64 -7.18 0.25
C GLU A 113 0.51 -8.44 -0.62
N TRP A 114 -0.10 -9.51 -0.06
CA TRP A 114 -0.46 -10.75 -0.76
C TRP A 114 -1.97 -10.98 -0.79
N GLY A 115 -2.73 -9.88 -0.97
CA GLY A 115 -4.18 -9.89 -0.98
C GLY A 115 -4.79 -9.73 0.40
N LEU A 116 -6.13 -9.73 0.44
CA LEU A 116 -6.89 -9.51 1.68
C LEU A 116 -6.58 -10.55 2.76
N ALA A 117 -6.15 -11.76 2.38
CA ALA A 117 -5.77 -12.83 3.31
C ALA A 117 -4.62 -12.47 4.25
N MET A 118 -3.86 -11.41 3.96
CA MET A 118 -2.89 -10.88 4.92
C MET A 118 -3.56 -10.47 6.24
N ARG A 119 -4.80 -10.00 6.19
CA ARG A 119 -5.52 -9.44 7.33
C ARG A 119 -6.86 -10.12 7.61
N LEU A 120 -7.48 -10.71 6.60
CA LEU A 120 -8.84 -11.23 6.68
C LEU A 120 -8.87 -12.73 6.42
N SER A 121 -9.53 -13.47 7.29
CA SER A 121 -9.86 -14.87 7.04
C SER A 121 -10.84 -15.00 5.86
N GLU A 122 -11.04 -16.21 5.37
CA GLU A 122 -12.01 -16.53 4.31
C GLU A 122 -11.81 -15.75 2.99
N THR A 123 -10.56 -15.39 2.67
CA THR A 123 -10.18 -14.72 1.41
C THR A 123 -8.99 -15.43 0.76
N VAL A 124 -8.84 -15.26 -0.56
CA VAL A 124 -7.72 -15.84 -1.32
C VAL A 124 -6.40 -15.21 -0.89
N SER A 125 -5.39 -16.06 -0.64
CA SER A 125 -4.01 -15.66 -0.39
C SER A 125 -3.19 -15.82 -1.66
N TYR A 126 -2.64 -14.72 -2.16
CA TYR A 126 -1.65 -14.74 -3.25
C TYR A 126 -0.25 -15.07 -2.69
N PRO A 127 0.71 -15.43 -3.56
CA PRO A 127 2.09 -15.66 -3.13
C PRO A 127 2.72 -14.41 -2.52
N PHE A 128 3.68 -14.62 -1.60
CA PHE A 128 4.53 -13.52 -1.11
C PHE A 128 5.33 -12.86 -2.23
N GLN A 129 5.67 -11.59 -2.06
CA GLN A 129 6.38 -10.83 -3.10
C GLN A 129 7.73 -11.44 -3.51
N MET A 130 8.44 -12.15 -2.62
CA MET A 130 9.66 -12.87 -2.99
C MET A 130 9.38 -13.97 -4.04
N THR A 131 8.29 -14.70 -3.91
CA THR A 131 7.84 -15.66 -4.93
C THR A 131 7.48 -14.94 -6.23
N LEU A 132 6.77 -13.80 -6.13
CA LEU A 132 6.42 -12.98 -7.30
C LEU A 132 7.67 -12.43 -8.01
N GLY A 133 8.76 -12.18 -7.29
CA GLY A 133 10.05 -11.81 -7.87
C GLY A 133 10.60 -12.84 -8.86
N ALA A 134 10.33 -14.13 -8.63
CA ALA A 134 10.73 -15.23 -9.50
C ALA A 134 9.78 -15.49 -10.69
N VAL A 135 8.58 -14.92 -10.69
CA VAL A 135 7.60 -15.07 -11.79
C VAL A 135 8.18 -14.52 -13.09
N GLN A 136 8.16 -15.34 -14.15
CA GLN A 136 8.72 -14.97 -15.46
C GLN A 136 7.74 -14.15 -16.31
N ASN A 137 6.44 -14.43 -16.20
CA ASN A 137 5.41 -13.71 -16.92
C ASN A 137 4.86 -12.53 -16.07
N ASP A 138 5.36 -11.35 -16.35
CA ASP A 138 5.01 -10.10 -15.64
C ASP A 138 3.52 -9.74 -15.71
N SER A 139 2.78 -10.21 -16.75
CA SER A 139 1.34 -9.94 -16.86
C SER A 139 0.53 -10.56 -15.72
N LEU A 140 1.01 -11.66 -15.13
CA LEU A 140 0.35 -12.30 -13.97
C LEU A 140 0.40 -11.43 -12.72
N ILE A 141 1.47 -10.63 -12.55
CA ILE A 141 1.58 -9.68 -11.43
C ILE A 141 0.59 -8.52 -11.60
N ALA A 142 0.46 -8.01 -12.82
CA ALA A 142 -0.53 -6.99 -13.12
C ALA A 142 -1.97 -7.52 -12.90
N LEU A 143 -2.25 -8.75 -13.36
CA LEU A 143 -3.53 -9.40 -13.13
C LEU A 143 -3.83 -9.61 -11.64
N MET A 144 -2.81 -10.01 -10.85
CA MET A 144 -2.94 -10.13 -9.39
C MET A 144 -3.30 -8.78 -8.75
N GLY A 145 -2.59 -7.71 -9.11
CA GLY A 145 -2.90 -6.37 -8.61
C GLY A 145 -4.33 -5.92 -8.95
N ALA A 146 -4.80 -6.22 -10.17
CA ALA A 146 -6.17 -5.92 -10.59
C ALA A 146 -7.22 -6.72 -9.78
N GLN A 147 -6.97 -8.01 -9.53
CA GLN A 147 -7.85 -8.84 -8.70
C GLN A 147 -7.88 -8.38 -7.24
N ILE A 148 -6.73 -7.99 -6.66
CA ILE A 148 -6.67 -7.43 -5.31
C ILE A 148 -7.43 -6.10 -5.25
N ALA A 149 -7.35 -5.26 -6.29
CA ALA A 149 -8.14 -4.03 -6.37
C ALA A 149 -9.65 -4.31 -6.45
N GLU A 150 -10.07 -5.28 -7.27
CA GLU A 150 -11.47 -5.72 -7.36
C GLU A 150 -12.01 -6.17 -6.00
N GLN A 151 -11.26 -7.04 -5.30
CA GLN A 151 -11.60 -7.50 -3.96
C GLN A 151 -11.63 -6.36 -2.94
N SER A 152 -10.66 -5.44 -3.00
CA SER A 152 -10.60 -4.27 -2.12
C SER A 152 -11.81 -3.36 -2.30
N LYS A 153 -12.18 -3.04 -3.53
CA LYS A 153 -13.38 -2.23 -3.83
C LYS A 153 -14.66 -2.94 -3.37
N ARG A 154 -14.74 -4.26 -3.54
CA ARG A 154 -15.88 -5.06 -3.06
C ARG A 154 -16.06 -4.97 -1.54
N MET A 155 -14.97 -4.73 -0.82
CA MET A 155 -14.91 -4.52 0.63
C MET A 155 -15.10 -3.06 1.07
N GLY A 156 -15.19 -2.11 0.12
CA GLY A 156 -15.18 -0.67 0.42
C GLY A 156 -13.81 -0.16 0.89
N ILE A 157 -12.72 -0.79 0.46
CA ILE A 157 -11.35 -0.39 0.77
C ILE A 157 -10.83 0.52 -0.37
N HIS A 158 -10.20 1.65 0.01
CA HIS A 158 -9.78 2.72 -0.90
C HIS A 158 -8.26 2.81 -1.05
N ILE A 159 -7.50 2.43 0.00
CA ILE A 159 -6.04 2.45 0.03
C ILE A 159 -5.52 1.07 0.40
N ASN A 160 -4.60 0.53 -0.40
CA ASN A 160 -3.80 -0.64 -0.04
C ASN A 160 -2.37 -0.20 0.29
N PHE A 161 -1.89 -0.49 1.48
CA PHE A 161 -0.49 -0.27 1.88
C PHE A 161 0.42 -1.35 1.25
N ALA A 162 0.47 -1.35 -0.06
CA ALA A 162 1.28 -2.21 -0.94
C ALA A 162 1.53 -1.47 -2.28
N PRO A 163 2.59 -1.84 -3.01
CA PRO A 163 3.57 -2.90 -2.77
C PRO A 163 4.71 -2.50 -1.80
N VAL A 164 5.39 -3.52 -1.26
CA VAL A 164 6.71 -3.35 -0.64
C VAL A 164 7.75 -3.29 -1.76
N ILE A 165 8.48 -2.17 -1.84
CA ILE A 165 9.53 -1.96 -2.84
C ILE A 165 10.93 -1.77 -2.21
N ASP A 166 11.06 -2.24 -0.96
CA ASP A 166 12.36 -2.37 -0.31
C ASP A 166 13.19 -3.45 -1.00
N VAL A 167 14.46 -3.17 -1.24
CA VAL A 167 15.41 -4.11 -1.85
C VAL A 167 16.02 -4.99 -0.75
N ASN A 168 15.72 -6.29 -0.74
CA ASN A 168 16.13 -7.21 0.33
C ASN A 168 17.58 -7.68 0.16
N ASN A 169 18.52 -6.79 0.30
CA ASN A 169 19.95 -7.06 0.15
C ASN A 169 20.66 -7.48 1.46
N ASN A 170 19.89 -7.63 2.54
CA ASN A 170 20.34 -8.19 3.81
C ASN A 170 19.50 -9.40 4.18
N ALA A 171 20.09 -10.61 4.09
CA ALA A 171 19.41 -11.86 4.40
C ALA A 171 18.99 -11.98 5.88
N GLU A 172 19.61 -11.20 6.77
CA GLU A 172 19.28 -11.17 8.21
C GLU A 172 18.19 -10.14 8.54
N ASN A 173 17.60 -9.48 7.53
CA ASN A 173 16.55 -8.48 7.75
C ASN A 173 15.30 -9.15 8.37
N PRO A 174 14.91 -8.76 9.61
CA PRO A 174 13.81 -9.43 10.32
C PRO A 174 12.41 -8.96 9.86
N VAL A 175 12.32 -7.90 9.06
CA VAL A 175 11.06 -7.22 8.73
C VAL A 175 10.65 -7.43 7.29
N ILE A 176 11.59 -7.27 6.36
CA ILE A 176 11.29 -7.27 4.92
C ILE A 176 11.31 -8.69 4.37
N GLY A 177 12.43 -9.39 4.33
CA GLY A 177 12.50 -10.79 3.92
C GLY A 177 11.61 -11.13 2.73
N VAL A 178 10.71 -12.09 2.92
CA VAL A 178 9.76 -12.57 1.90
C VAL A 178 8.76 -11.52 1.40
N ARG A 179 8.65 -10.38 2.07
CA ARG A 179 7.80 -9.26 1.65
C ARG A 179 8.37 -8.47 0.47
N SER A 180 9.69 -8.56 0.21
CA SER A 180 10.33 -7.94 -0.95
C SER A 180 10.20 -8.80 -2.21
N PHE A 181 10.24 -8.18 -3.39
CA PHE A 181 10.37 -8.89 -4.68
C PHE A 181 11.77 -9.46 -4.93
N GLY A 182 12.76 -9.17 -4.07
CA GLY A 182 14.11 -9.70 -4.18
C GLY A 182 15.20 -8.70 -3.75
N ASP A 183 16.43 -9.02 -4.13
CA ASP A 183 17.66 -8.28 -3.80
C ASP A 183 18.15 -7.38 -4.94
N THR A 184 17.54 -7.48 -6.10
CA THR A 184 17.94 -6.74 -7.31
C THR A 184 17.06 -5.52 -7.51
N PRO A 185 17.59 -4.27 -7.38
CA PRO A 185 16.78 -3.03 -7.39
C PRO A 185 15.90 -2.87 -8.63
N SER A 186 16.38 -3.31 -9.82
CA SER A 186 15.61 -3.21 -11.07
C SER A 186 14.43 -4.18 -11.12
N ILE A 187 14.57 -5.39 -10.55
CA ILE A 187 13.49 -6.38 -10.44
C ILE A 187 12.43 -5.86 -9.47
N VAL A 188 12.86 -5.41 -8.28
CA VAL A 188 11.96 -4.83 -7.26
C VAL A 188 11.17 -3.66 -7.84
N ALA A 189 11.85 -2.75 -8.56
CA ALA A 189 11.19 -1.61 -9.20
C ALA A 189 10.21 -2.02 -10.30
N GLY A 190 10.58 -2.99 -11.15
CA GLY A 190 9.73 -3.47 -12.25
C GLY A 190 8.46 -4.14 -11.74
N LYS A 191 8.63 -5.15 -10.86
CA LYS A 191 7.51 -5.90 -10.27
C LYS A 191 6.62 -5.00 -9.40
N GLY A 192 7.23 -4.14 -8.56
CA GLY A 192 6.51 -3.18 -7.73
C GLY A 192 5.70 -2.19 -8.56
N LEU A 193 6.22 -1.71 -9.70
CA LEU A 193 5.50 -0.84 -10.60
C LEU A 193 4.26 -1.52 -11.20
N LEU A 194 4.39 -2.76 -11.67
CA LEU A 194 3.26 -3.51 -12.23
C LEU A 194 2.13 -3.68 -11.21
N TYR A 195 2.49 -4.04 -9.97
CA TYR A 195 1.53 -4.21 -8.91
C TYR A 195 0.85 -2.87 -8.53
N ALA A 196 1.65 -1.80 -8.31
CA ALA A 196 1.11 -0.48 -7.98
C ALA A 196 0.20 0.07 -9.07
N LYS A 197 0.62 -0.03 -10.34
CA LYS A 197 -0.16 0.41 -11.49
C LYS A 197 -1.50 -0.32 -11.60
N ALA A 198 -1.48 -1.63 -11.44
CA ALA A 198 -2.70 -2.43 -11.50
C ALA A 198 -3.70 -2.07 -10.39
N LEU A 199 -3.26 -1.80 -9.15
CA LEU A 199 -4.12 -1.26 -8.10
C LEU A 199 -4.72 0.07 -8.50
N GLN A 200 -3.88 1.01 -8.95
CA GLN A 200 -4.24 2.39 -9.26
C GLN A 200 -5.21 2.50 -10.43
N GLU A 201 -4.96 1.77 -11.52
CA GLU A 201 -5.81 1.73 -12.71
C GLU A 201 -7.18 1.09 -12.42
N ASN A 202 -7.27 0.26 -11.39
CA ASN A 202 -8.52 -0.35 -10.92
C ASN A 202 -9.16 0.39 -9.73
N GLY A 203 -8.72 1.63 -9.42
CA GLY A 203 -9.39 2.54 -8.51
C GLY A 203 -9.08 2.32 -7.03
N VAL A 204 -7.97 1.64 -6.69
CA VAL A 204 -7.44 1.52 -5.33
C VAL A 204 -6.09 2.22 -5.26
N THR A 205 -5.93 3.16 -4.34
CA THR A 205 -4.66 3.87 -4.18
C THR A 205 -3.59 2.91 -3.63
N PRO A 206 -2.51 2.63 -4.40
CA PRO A 206 -1.37 1.89 -3.90
C PRO A 206 -0.53 2.76 -2.97
N THR A 207 0.26 2.14 -2.10
CA THR A 207 1.23 2.84 -1.27
C THR A 207 2.57 2.10 -1.31
N ALA A 208 3.49 2.61 -2.11
CA ALA A 208 4.84 2.07 -2.19
C ALA A 208 5.61 2.30 -0.89
N LYS A 209 6.21 1.25 -0.31
CA LYS A 209 6.80 1.29 1.03
C LYS A 209 8.09 0.49 1.14
N HIS A 210 8.98 0.88 2.07
CA HIS A 210 8.96 1.95 3.08
C HIS A 210 10.06 2.97 2.76
N PHE A 211 9.69 4.17 2.32
CA PHE A 211 10.66 5.20 1.92
C PHE A 211 11.52 5.67 3.10
N PRO A 212 12.85 5.79 2.97
CA PRO A 212 13.68 5.73 1.74
C PRO A 212 14.19 4.34 1.35
N GLY A 213 13.76 3.26 2.02
CA GLY A 213 14.14 1.87 1.78
C GLY A 213 14.54 1.19 3.10
N HIS A 214 13.86 0.10 3.45
CA HIS A 214 14.02 -0.65 4.72
C HIS A 214 14.72 -2.01 4.51
N GLY A 215 15.19 -2.29 3.30
CA GLY A 215 15.66 -3.64 2.93
C GLY A 215 17.00 -4.04 3.54
N ASP A 216 17.86 -3.09 3.95
CA ASP A 216 19.17 -3.36 4.54
C ASP A 216 19.23 -2.97 6.03
N THR A 217 18.21 -3.32 6.80
CA THR A 217 18.21 -3.12 8.24
C THR A 217 18.41 -4.44 8.97
N ARG A 218 19.05 -4.40 10.16
CA ARG A 218 19.24 -5.54 11.06
C ARG A 218 18.26 -5.55 12.22
N ASN A 219 17.55 -4.44 12.42
CA ASN A 219 16.60 -4.25 13.51
C ASN A 219 15.20 -3.98 12.97
N ASP A 220 14.20 -4.36 13.75
CA ASP A 220 12.80 -4.15 13.45
C ASP A 220 12.35 -2.77 13.95
N SER A 221 11.80 -1.93 13.06
CA SER A 221 11.26 -0.61 13.36
C SER A 221 10.02 -0.64 14.29
N HIS A 222 9.38 -1.79 14.44
CA HIS A 222 8.34 -1.97 15.44
C HIS A 222 8.87 -1.91 16.89
N TYR A 223 10.16 -2.20 17.11
CA TYR A 223 10.76 -2.27 18.44
C TYR A 223 11.86 -1.24 18.68
N THR A 224 12.55 -0.77 17.65
CA THR A 224 13.68 0.15 17.74
C THR A 224 13.67 1.14 16.58
N LEU A 225 14.58 2.12 16.58
CA LEU A 225 14.87 2.97 15.43
C LEU A 225 16.05 2.37 14.63
N PRO A 226 15.82 1.65 13.50
CA PRO A 226 16.91 1.07 12.72
C PRO A 226 17.76 2.16 12.06
N VAL A 227 19.07 1.89 11.94
CA VAL A 227 20.03 2.81 11.34
C VAL A 227 20.56 2.23 10.03
N ILE A 228 20.63 3.06 8.97
CA ILE A 228 21.22 2.72 7.68
C ILE A 228 22.43 3.64 7.44
N ASN A 229 23.62 3.10 7.63
CA ASN A 229 24.91 3.83 7.52
C ASN A 229 25.52 3.72 6.12
N HIS A 230 24.74 3.92 5.07
CA HIS A 230 25.25 3.93 3.70
C HIS A 230 25.50 5.35 3.20
N SER A 231 26.43 5.48 2.24
CA SER A 231 26.65 6.74 1.53
C SER A 231 25.43 7.11 0.68
N ARG A 232 25.26 8.40 0.39
CA ARG A 232 24.18 8.86 -0.50
C ARG A 232 24.23 8.16 -1.86
N SER A 233 25.41 7.99 -2.46
CA SER A 233 25.56 7.29 -3.75
C SER A 233 25.07 5.84 -3.69
N ARG A 234 25.35 5.13 -2.58
CA ARG A 234 24.83 3.76 -2.37
C ARG A 234 23.30 3.76 -2.25
N LEU A 235 22.72 4.66 -1.46
CA LEU A 235 21.27 4.80 -1.32
C LEU A 235 20.61 5.13 -2.66
N ASP A 236 21.19 6.01 -3.46
CA ASP A 236 20.68 6.38 -4.79
C ASP A 236 20.64 5.23 -5.79
N SER A 237 21.60 4.31 -5.70
CA SER A 237 21.72 3.18 -6.63
C SER A 237 20.91 1.95 -6.24
N ILE A 238 20.54 1.80 -4.97
CA ILE A 238 19.85 0.62 -4.47
C ILE A 238 18.53 0.99 -3.80
N GLU A 239 18.56 1.61 -2.62
CA GLU A 239 17.36 1.82 -1.81
C GLU A 239 16.38 2.79 -2.49
N LEU A 240 16.86 3.89 -3.03
CA LEU A 240 16.04 4.92 -3.68
C LEU A 240 15.67 4.59 -5.13
N LEU A 241 16.34 3.65 -5.79
CA LEU A 241 16.11 3.35 -7.20
C LEU A 241 14.67 2.89 -7.49
N PRO A 242 14.05 1.96 -6.72
CA PRO A 242 12.66 1.59 -6.93
C PRO A 242 11.70 2.77 -6.77
N PHE A 243 11.90 3.61 -5.75
CA PHE A 243 11.07 4.80 -5.53
C PHE A 243 11.19 5.78 -6.70
N LYS A 244 12.40 6.09 -7.17
CA LYS A 244 12.62 6.96 -8.34
C LYS A 244 11.85 6.46 -9.56
N LYS A 245 11.90 5.15 -9.83
CA LYS A 245 11.19 4.55 -10.97
C LYS A 245 9.68 4.64 -10.83
N LEU A 246 9.12 4.33 -9.65
CA LEU A 246 7.69 4.39 -9.42
C LEU A 246 7.17 5.85 -9.44
N ILE A 247 7.92 6.79 -8.89
CA ILE A 247 7.59 8.24 -8.93
C ILE A 247 7.54 8.74 -10.38
N ALA A 248 8.54 8.42 -11.19
CA ALA A 248 8.59 8.79 -12.60
C ALA A 248 7.42 8.21 -13.42
N GLN A 249 6.79 7.13 -12.95
CA GLN A 249 5.61 6.49 -13.55
C GLN A 249 4.29 6.89 -12.87
N GLY A 250 4.31 7.87 -11.96
CA GLY A 250 3.11 8.45 -11.37
C GLY A 250 2.44 7.60 -10.31
N VAL A 251 3.20 6.88 -9.47
CA VAL A 251 2.63 6.19 -8.30
C VAL A 251 1.94 7.21 -7.38
N GLU A 252 0.77 6.84 -6.85
CA GLU A 252 -0.11 7.75 -6.12
C GLU A 252 0.15 7.87 -4.63
N GLY A 253 0.72 6.83 -4.00
CA GLY A 253 1.00 6.82 -2.58
C GLY A 253 2.42 6.35 -2.26
N ILE A 254 3.04 6.98 -1.28
CA ILE A 254 4.32 6.53 -0.69
C ILE A 254 4.20 6.57 0.83
N MET A 255 4.66 5.50 1.49
CA MET A 255 4.75 5.42 2.94
C MET A 255 6.18 5.72 3.40
N THR A 256 6.33 6.67 4.34
CA THR A 256 7.60 7.04 4.94
C THR A 256 7.92 6.17 6.16
N ALA A 257 9.13 5.62 6.20
CA ALA A 257 9.58 4.70 7.24
C ALA A 257 10.11 5.42 8.49
N HIS A 258 10.12 4.71 9.61
CA HIS A 258 10.82 5.14 10.83
C HIS A 258 12.25 4.57 10.85
N LEU A 259 13.15 5.22 10.11
CA LEU A 259 14.56 4.86 9.98
C LEU A 259 15.45 6.06 10.33
N HIS A 260 16.63 5.80 10.85
CA HIS A 260 17.68 6.83 10.92
C HIS A 260 18.69 6.62 9.79
N VAL A 261 18.81 7.60 8.89
CA VAL A 261 19.68 7.54 7.71
C VAL A 261 20.57 8.77 7.66
N PRO A 262 21.74 8.76 8.33
CA PRO A 262 22.59 9.94 8.48
C PRO A 262 23.02 10.61 7.17
N ALA A 263 23.13 9.84 6.08
CA ALA A 263 23.47 10.37 4.76
C ALA A 263 22.34 11.21 4.11
N LEU A 264 21.09 11.09 4.59
CA LEU A 264 19.95 11.88 4.15
C LEU A 264 19.64 13.01 5.13
N ASP A 265 19.72 12.72 6.43
CA ASP A 265 19.62 13.72 7.51
C ASP A 265 20.49 13.29 8.68
N SER A 266 21.51 14.10 8.96
CA SER A 266 22.51 13.82 10.01
C SER A 266 22.05 14.15 11.43
N THR A 267 20.81 14.63 11.61
CA THR A 267 20.24 14.92 12.93
C THR A 267 20.15 13.62 13.75
N PRO A 268 20.82 13.55 14.91
CA PRO A 268 20.88 12.31 15.69
C PRO A 268 19.50 11.80 16.09
N ASN A 269 19.28 10.50 15.90
CA ASN A 269 18.05 9.80 16.27
C ASN A 269 16.76 10.39 15.67
N LEU A 270 16.84 11.16 14.58
CA LEU A 270 15.65 11.64 13.87
C LEU A 270 15.15 10.57 12.88
N PRO A 271 13.93 10.06 13.05
CA PRO A 271 13.31 9.16 12.07
C PRO A 271 13.08 9.88 10.73
N THR A 272 13.31 9.19 9.62
CA THR A 272 13.12 9.74 8.26
C THR A 272 11.70 10.26 8.03
N SER A 273 10.69 9.62 8.61
CA SER A 273 9.29 10.08 8.58
C SER A 273 9.05 11.43 9.28
N LEU A 274 9.92 11.84 10.20
CA LEU A 274 9.85 13.10 10.92
C LEU A 274 10.85 14.16 10.40
N SER A 275 11.63 13.81 9.37
CA SER A 275 12.67 14.67 8.80
C SER A 275 12.14 15.50 7.64
N TYR A 276 12.17 16.83 7.76
CA TYR A 276 11.84 17.75 6.66
C TYR A 276 12.75 17.54 5.45
N LYS A 277 14.06 17.30 5.67
CA LYS A 277 15.00 17.00 4.58
C LYS A 277 14.59 15.77 3.79
N VAL A 278 14.18 14.70 4.48
CA VAL A 278 13.85 13.43 3.80
C VAL A 278 12.49 13.52 3.10
N VAL A 279 11.47 14.04 3.78
CA VAL A 279 10.10 14.04 3.25
C VAL A 279 9.88 15.21 2.27
N THR A 280 10.33 16.41 2.63
CA THR A 280 10.08 17.57 1.77
C THR A 280 11.20 17.80 0.75
N GLU A 281 12.47 17.92 1.18
CA GLU A 281 13.53 18.27 0.24
C GLU A 281 13.84 17.10 -0.72
N ILE A 282 13.97 15.86 -0.20
CA ILE A 282 14.31 14.72 -1.05
C ILE A 282 13.05 14.18 -1.75
N LEU A 283 12.03 13.70 -1.02
CA LEU A 283 10.91 13.01 -1.66
C LEU A 283 10.05 13.96 -2.52
N LYS A 284 9.64 15.13 -1.98
CA LYS A 284 8.76 16.06 -2.74
C LYS A 284 9.54 16.87 -3.77
N GLN A 285 10.70 17.45 -3.42
CA GLN A 285 11.38 18.42 -4.28
C GLN A 285 12.38 17.75 -5.21
N GLU A 286 13.32 16.97 -4.70
CA GLU A 286 14.37 16.35 -5.53
C GLU A 286 13.79 15.22 -6.41
N LEU A 287 13.02 14.28 -5.81
CA LEU A 287 12.42 13.18 -6.55
C LEU A 287 11.10 13.55 -7.25
N GLY A 288 10.56 14.73 -6.96
CA GLY A 288 9.37 15.28 -7.62
C GLY A 288 8.05 14.59 -7.29
N PHE A 289 7.95 13.88 -6.14
CA PHE A 289 6.72 13.18 -5.77
C PHE A 289 5.58 14.15 -5.46
N LYS A 290 4.42 13.94 -6.10
CA LYS A 290 3.22 14.79 -5.97
C LYS A 290 2.03 14.08 -5.32
N GLY A 291 2.11 12.76 -5.15
CA GLY A 291 1.04 11.94 -4.60
C GLY A 291 0.86 12.09 -3.08
N LEU A 292 0.15 11.15 -2.50
CA LEU A 292 -0.17 11.09 -1.08
C LEU A 292 1.01 10.52 -0.28
N ILE A 293 1.52 11.28 0.67
CA ILE A 293 2.57 10.84 1.58
C ILE A 293 1.94 10.43 2.91
N ILE A 294 2.14 9.16 3.27
CA ILE A 294 1.57 8.55 4.46
C ILE A 294 2.71 8.15 5.39
N THR A 295 2.62 8.41 6.68
CA THR A 295 3.61 7.86 7.63
C THR A 295 3.42 6.36 7.79
N ASP A 296 4.45 5.62 8.14
CA ASP A 296 4.29 4.34 8.83
C ASP A 296 3.60 4.56 10.18
N GLY A 297 3.25 3.50 10.90
CA GLY A 297 2.48 3.59 12.14
C GLY A 297 3.14 4.46 13.20
N LEU A 298 2.52 5.58 13.58
CA LEU A 298 3.06 6.52 14.58
C LEU A 298 2.99 5.96 16.02
N ASP A 299 2.35 4.81 16.22
CA ASP A 299 2.35 4.06 17.49
C ASP A 299 3.55 3.09 17.62
N MET A 300 4.40 2.97 16.59
CA MET A 300 5.57 2.09 16.58
C MET A 300 6.71 2.62 17.47
N LYS A 301 7.46 1.70 18.09
CA LYS A 301 8.60 2.04 18.98
C LYS A 301 9.71 2.80 18.26
N GLY A 302 9.91 2.58 16.96
CA GLY A 302 10.88 3.31 16.14
C GLY A 302 10.69 4.83 16.17
N VAL A 303 9.51 5.32 16.51
CA VAL A 303 9.21 6.76 16.63
C VAL A 303 8.80 7.15 18.06
N THR A 304 8.03 6.33 18.79
CA THR A 304 7.55 6.66 20.14
C THR A 304 8.67 6.64 21.19
N SER A 305 9.79 5.96 20.92
CA SER A 305 10.98 6.02 21.78
C SER A 305 11.78 7.33 21.66
N VAL A 306 11.53 8.11 20.59
CA VAL A 306 12.31 9.33 20.28
C VAL A 306 11.55 10.60 20.69
N GLN A 307 10.23 10.61 20.49
CA GLN A 307 9.38 11.76 20.80
C GLN A 307 8.05 11.31 21.43
N PRO A 308 7.43 12.13 22.28
CA PRO A 308 6.12 11.83 22.85
C PRO A 308 5.00 12.02 21.82
N SER A 309 3.88 11.32 22.05
CA SER A 309 2.62 11.53 21.31
C SER A 309 2.20 13.01 21.31
N GLY A 310 1.52 13.46 20.29
CA GLY A 310 1.20 14.85 20.01
C GLY A 310 2.34 15.59 19.31
N LYS A 311 3.60 15.43 19.77
CA LYS A 311 4.76 16.01 19.11
C LYS A 311 5.18 15.20 17.87
N ILE A 312 5.05 13.87 17.91
CA ILE A 312 5.31 12.99 16.76
C ILE A 312 4.44 13.40 15.58
N GLU A 313 3.15 13.54 15.79
CA GLU A 313 2.17 13.88 14.77
C GLU A 313 2.43 15.29 14.20
N LEU A 314 2.75 16.25 15.06
CA LEU A 314 3.14 17.58 14.63
C LEU A 314 4.41 17.55 13.77
N MET A 315 5.47 16.88 14.22
CA MET A 315 6.73 16.76 13.47
C MET A 315 6.55 16.05 12.14
N ALA A 316 5.74 14.97 12.09
CA ALA A 316 5.43 14.28 10.86
C ALA A 316 4.73 15.19 9.84
N LEU A 317 3.80 16.03 10.30
CA LEU A 317 3.12 17.00 9.45
C LEU A 317 4.05 18.13 8.99
N GLN A 318 4.92 18.65 9.90
CA GLN A 318 5.96 19.62 9.59
C GLN A 318 6.98 19.08 8.58
N ALA A 319 7.33 17.78 8.69
CA ALA A 319 8.21 17.10 7.74
C ALA A 319 7.64 17.07 6.31
N GLY A 320 6.31 17.10 6.18
CA GLY A 320 5.66 17.14 4.87
C GLY A 320 4.73 15.96 4.59
N ASN A 321 4.50 15.03 5.52
CA ASN A 321 3.53 13.96 5.34
C ASN A 321 2.10 14.53 5.25
N ASP A 322 1.25 13.86 4.48
CA ASP A 322 -0.14 14.28 4.26
C ASP A 322 -1.12 13.50 5.15
N LEU A 323 -0.85 12.21 5.38
CA LEU A 323 -1.63 11.34 6.26
C LEU A 323 -0.78 10.79 7.41
N LEU A 324 -1.32 10.89 8.60
CA LEU A 324 -0.76 10.41 9.85
C LEU A 324 -1.40 9.06 10.18
N LEU A 325 -0.66 7.98 9.97
CA LEU A 325 -1.17 6.62 10.21
C LEU A 325 -0.98 6.24 11.68
N LEU A 326 -2.04 5.78 12.32
CA LEU A 326 -2.06 5.29 13.70
C LEU A 326 -1.50 6.29 14.72
N PRO A 327 -2.02 7.53 14.79
CA PRO A 327 -1.66 8.41 15.89
C PRO A 327 -1.97 7.72 17.23
N ALA A 328 -1.03 7.78 18.16
CA ALA A 328 -1.19 7.09 19.44
C ALA A 328 -2.30 7.69 20.32
N ASP A 329 -2.53 9.02 20.20
CA ASP A 329 -3.56 9.77 20.91
C ASP A 329 -4.14 10.85 19.99
N VAL A 330 -5.34 10.60 19.45
CA VAL A 330 -6.02 11.51 18.51
C VAL A 330 -6.33 12.88 19.13
N PRO A 331 -6.96 12.99 20.31
CA PRO A 331 -7.20 14.28 20.97
C PRO A 331 -5.92 15.08 21.23
N LEU A 332 -4.87 14.42 21.71
CA LEU A 332 -3.58 15.07 21.99
C LEU A 332 -2.89 15.55 20.71
N ALA A 333 -2.93 14.76 19.64
CA ALA A 333 -2.39 15.15 18.35
C ALA A 333 -3.08 16.40 17.78
N ILE A 334 -4.43 16.44 17.82
CA ILE A 334 -5.21 17.61 17.39
C ILE A 334 -4.84 18.84 18.23
N THR A 335 -4.79 18.71 19.56
CA THR A 335 -4.45 19.80 20.47
C THR A 335 -3.05 20.33 20.20
N SER A 336 -2.06 19.43 20.03
CA SER A 336 -0.66 19.80 19.79
C SER A 336 -0.51 20.57 18.46
N ILE A 337 -1.17 20.13 17.40
CA ILE A 337 -1.13 20.80 16.09
C ILE A 337 -1.81 22.17 16.15
N LYS A 338 -2.94 22.31 16.87
CA LYS A 338 -3.59 23.61 17.09
C LYS A 338 -2.69 24.59 17.83
N LEU A 339 -2.07 24.17 18.93
CA LEU A 339 -1.14 25.00 19.68
C LEU A 339 0.06 25.43 18.82
N ALA A 340 0.56 24.55 17.96
CA ALA A 340 1.65 24.86 17.04
C ALA A 340 1.23 25.88 15.96
N LEU A 341 -0.03 25.83 15.49
CA LEU A 341 -0.59 26.87 14.62
C LEU A 341 -0.66 28.23 15.30
N GLU A 342 -1.15 28.29 16.53
CA GLU A 342 -1.23 29.52 17.33
C GLU A 342 0.16 30.15 17.57
N LYS A 343 1.20 29.31 17.73
CA LYS A 343 2.59 29.75 17.91
C LYS A 343 3.32 30.06 16.59
N GLY A 344 2.70 29.79 15.44
CA GLY A 344 3.34 29.96 14.13
C GLY A 344 4.40 28.89 13.81
N GLU A 345 4.45 27.77 14.56
CA GLU A 345 5.37 26.65 14.33
C GLU A 345 4.99 25.80 13.10
N ILE A 346 3.72 25.87 12.68
CA ILE A 346 3.19 25.32 11.45
C ILE A 346 2.22 26.32 10.83
N SER A 347 2.13 26.36 9.51
CA SER A 347 1.23 27.30 8.82
C SER A 347 -0.13 26.68 8.53
N MET A 348 -1.17 27.51 8.46
CA MET A 348 -2.50 27.09 8.01
C MET A 348 -2.46 26.53 6.56
N ASN A 349 -1.61 27.10 5.70
CA ASN A 349 -1.41 26.61 4.33
C ASN A 349 -0.92 25.15 4.30
N ARG A 350 -0.08 24.74 5.27
CA ARG A 350 0.39 23.35 5.36
C ARG A 350 -0.77 22.38 5.68
N ILE A 351 -1.67 22.79 6.59
CA ILE A 351 -2.88 22.01 6.91
C ILE A 351 -3.81 21.95 5.69
N GLU A 352 -4.04 23.10 5.04
CA GLU A 352 -4.92 23.20 3.86
C GLU A 352 -4.42 22.33 2.72
N GLU A 353 -3.13 22.39 2.37
CA GLU A 353 -2.50 21.57 1.33
C GLU A 353 -2.80 20.08 1.55
N SER A 354 -2.51 19.57 2.74
CA SER A 354 -2.74 18.15 3.05
C SER A 354 -4.22 17.80 3.12
N CYS A 355 -5.04 18.62 3.76
CA CYS A 355 -6.46 18.34 3.88
C CYS A 355 -7.13 18.30 2.49
N LYS A 356 -6.87 19.27 1.64
CA LYS A 356 -7.40 19.28 0.27
C LYS A 356 -6.87 18.08 -0.54
N LYS A 357 -5.60 17.71 -0.38
CA LYS A 357 -5.05 16.51 -1.02
C LYS A 357 -5.78 15.24 -0.56
N VAL A 358 -5.99 15.04 0.73
CA VAL A 358 -6.76 13.92 1.27
C VAL A 358 -8.20 13.91 0.72
N LEU A 359 -8.85 15.07 0.67
CA LEU A 359 -10.18 15.20 0.08
C LEU A 359 -10.20 14.86 -1.42
N HIS A 360 -9.16 15.21 -2.18
CA HIS A 360 -9.03 14.78 -3.57
C HIS A 360 -8.94 13.25 -3.72
N PHE A 361 -8.19 12.57 -2.84
CA PHE A 361 -8.15 11.12 -2.82
C PHE A 361 -9.50 10.50 -2.42
N LYS A 362 -10.24 11.13 -1.53
CA LYS A 362 -11.63 10.74 -1.23
C LYS A 362 -12.56 10.88 -2.43
N TYR A 363 -12.47 11.99 -3.14
CA TYR A 363 -13.23 12.20 -4.38
C TYR A 363 -12.88 11.13 -5.43
N LYS A 364 -11.59 10.90 -5.66
CA LYS A 364 -11.10 9.88 -6.60
C LYS A 364 -11.60 8.48 -6.25
N ALA A 365 -11.68 8.16 -4.96
CA ALA A 365 -12.24 6.90 -4.45
C ALA A 365 -13.79 6.81 -4.57
N GLY A 366 -14.45 7.83 -5.14
CA GLY A 366 -15.91 7.88 -5.31
C GLY A 366 -16.67 8.21 -4.03
N LEU A 367 -15.99 8.68 -2.98
CA LEU A 367 -16.61 8.98 -1.69
C LEU A 367 -17.49 10.23 -1.70
N ASN A 368 -17.41 11.06 -2.75
CA ASN A 368 -18.38 12.15 -2.99
C ASN A 368 -19.80 11.63 -3.25
N ALA A 369 -19.95 10.38 -3.66
CA ALA A 369 -21.21 9.68 -3.89
C ALA A 369 -21.21 8.31 -3.19
N TYR A 370 -20.77 8.31 -1.91
CA TYR A 370 -20.62 7.08 -1.12
C TYR A 370 -21.88 6.19 -1.16
N ARG A 371 -21.66 4.89 -1.33
CA ARG A 371 -22.68 3.84 -1.21
C ARG A 371 -22.15 2.75 -0.29
N PRO A 372 -22.97 2.22 0.64
CA PRO A 372 -22.60 1.10 1.47
C PRO A 372 -22.21 -0.12 0.64
N ALA A 373 -21.15 -0.82 1.04
CA ALA A 373 -20.77 -2.07 0.40
C ALA A 373 -21.79 -3.17 0.75
N PRO A 374 -22.36 -3.89 -0.23
CA PRO A 374 -23.35 -4.94 0.04
C PRO A 374 -22.69 -6.15 0.73
N ILE A 375 -23.43 -6.77 1.69
CA ILE A 375 -22.95 -7.96 2.43
C ILE A 375 -23.35 -9.25 1.68
N GLU A 376 -24.39 -9.19 0.89
CA GLU A 376 -24.89 -10.33 0.08
C GLU A 376 -23.80 -10.82 -0.87
N ASN A 377 -23.64 -12.12 -0.97
CA ASN A 377 -22.65 -12.80 -1.83
C ASN A 377 -21.19 -12.40 -1.59
N LEU A 378 -20.89 -11.69 -0.50
CA LEU A 378 -19.55 -11.12 -0.24
C LEU A 378 -18.46 -12.20 -0.30
N ILE A 379 -18.64 -13.33 0.40
CA ILE A 379 -17.61 -14.38 0.46
C ILE A 379 -17.41 -15.04 -0.91
N SER A 380 -18.48 -15.32 -1.66
CA SER A 380 -18.36 -15.89 -3.00
C SER A 380 -17.68 -14.93 -3.98
N ASP A 381 -17.99 -13.63 -3.89
CA ASP A 381 -17.37 -12.59 -4.73
C ASP A 381 -15.88 -12.44 -4.46
N LEU A 382 -15.44 -12.64 -3.21
CA LEU A 382 -14.03 -12.56 -2.81
C LEU A 382 -13.24 -13.87 -3.10
N ASN A 383 -13.92 -14.97 -3.47
CA ASN A 383 -13.30 -16.29 -3.67
C ASN A 383 -13.70 -16.91 -5.02
N ARG A 384 -13.79 -16.10 -6.07
CA ARG A 384 -14.08 -16.61 -7.43
C ARG A 384 -12.99 -17.57 -7.90
N SER A 385 -13.36 -18.58 -8.67
CA SER A 385 -12.42 -19.61 -9.16
C SER A 385 -11.23 -19.03 -9.93
N GLN A 386 -11.43 -17.94 -10.65
CA GLN A 386 -10.36 -17.23 -11.37
C GLN A 386 -9.23 -16.71 -10.45
N TYR A 387 -9.54 -16.40 -9.18
CA TYR A 387 -8.52 -15.96 -8.23
C TYR A 387 -7.63 -17.13 -7.79
N SER A 388 -8.23 -18.28 -7.49
CA SER A 388 -7.48 -19.50 -7.16
C SER A 388 -6.68 -20.02 -8.35
N GLN A 389 -7.21 -19.89 -9.57
CA GLN A 389 -6.47 -20.24 -10.78
C GLN A 389 -5.22 -19.35 -10.94
N LEU A 390 -5.36 -18.04 -10.75
CA LEU A 390 -4.21 -17.13 -10.83
C LEU A 390 -3.16 -17.45 -9.76
N VAL A 391 -3.56 -17.82 -8.54
CA VAL A 391 -2.61 -18.26 -7.51
C VAL A 391 -1.78 -19.46 -8.01
N GLN A 392 -2.42 -20.45 -8.64
CA GLN A 392 -1.74 -21.60 -9.23
C GLN A 392 -0.78 -21.14 -10.35
N ASP A 393 -1.25 -20.31 -11.28
CA ASP A 393 -0.46 -19.82 -12.41
C ASP A 393 0.77 -19.02 -11.92
N LEU A 394 0.64 -18.24 -10.85
CA LEU A 394 1.75 -17.51 -10.23
C LEU A 394 2.80 -18.45 -9.65
N PHE A 395 2.38 -19.49 -8.92
CA PHE A 395 3.32 -20.48 -8.39
C PHE A 395 4.00 -21.27 -9.50
N ASP A 396 3.25 -21.71 -10.52
CA ASP A 396 3.80 -22.46 -11.66
C ASP A 396 4.84 -21.64 -12.42
N ASN A 397 4.60 -20.33 -12.60
CA ASN A 397 5.55 -19.41 -13.25
C ASN A 397 6.72 -18.98 -12.36
N ALA A 398 6.64 -19.17 -11.06
CA ALA A 398 7.73 -18.86 -10.12
C ALA A 398 8.71 -20.03 -9.94
N VAL A 399 8.32 -21.24 -10.33
CA VAL A 399 9.18 -22.44 -10.18
C VAL A 399 10.48 -22.23 -10.93
N THR A 400 11.60 -22.30 -10.19
CA THR A 400 12.95 -22.10 -10.72
C THR A 400 13.77 -23.36 -10.53
N VAL A 401 14.19 -23.97 -11.64
CA VAL A 401 15.04 -25.16 -11.64
C VAL A 401 16.50 -24.74 -11.50
N LEU A 402 17.06 -24.86 -10.29
CA LEU A 402 18.45 -24.49 -10.01
C LEU A 402 19.45 -25.55 -10.53
N ARG A 403 19.06 -26.82 -10.58
CA ARG A 403 19.88 -27.93 -11.05
C ARG A 403 18.99 -29.05 -11.59
N ASN A 404 19.31 -29.56 -12.76
CA ASN A 404 18.68 -30.73 -13.36
C ASN A 404 19.74 -31.69 -13.92
N THR A 405 20.51 -32.30 -13.00
CA THR A 405 21.57 -33.25 -13.38
C THR A 405 20.93 -34.51 -13.97
N ASN A 406 21.46 -34.98 -15.08
CA ASN A 406 20.97 -36.15 -15.83
C ASN A 406 19.51 -36.01 -16.34
N ASN A 407 18.98 -34.80 -16.50
CA ASN A 407 17.64 -34.54 -16.99
C ASN A 407 16.54 -35.32 -16.25
N ILE A 408 16.62 -35.35 -14.92
CA ILE A 408 15.65 -36.05 -14.05
C ILE A 408 14.29 -35.35 -14.10
N LEU A 409 14.27 -34.03 -14.30
CA LEU A 409 13.03 -33.26 -14.42
C LEU A 409 12.60 -33.14 -15.88
N PRO A 410 11.26 -33.22 -16.17
CA PRO A 410 10.18 -33.49 -15.24
C PRO A 410 10.18 -34.94 -14.72
N LEU A 411 9.74 -35.14 -13.47
CA LEU A 411 9.61 -36.45 -12.86
C LEU A 411 8.62 -37.31 -13.66
N LYS A 412 8.98 -38.54 -14.01
CA LYS A 412 8.10 -39.46 -14.73
C LYS A 412 7.20 -40.19 -13.72
N PRO A 413 5.85 -40.03 -13.77
CA PRO A 413 4.94 -40.62 -12.78
C PRO A 413 5.02 -42.16 -12.67
N GLU A 414 5.41 -42.82 -13.74
CA GLU A 414 5.52 -44.30 -13.80
C GLU A 414 6.82 -44.85 -13.15
N THR A 415 7.77 -44.01 -12.82
CA THR A 415 9.04 -44.41 -12.18
C THR A 415 8.81 -44.73 -10.71
N ASN A 416 9.58 -45.66 -10.17
CA ASN A 416 9.58 -45.94 -8.72
C ASN A 416 10.32 -44.81 -7.98
N TRP A 417 9.59 -44.07 -7.16
CA TRP A 417 10.15 -42.98 -6.37
C TRP A 417 10.23 -43.35 -4.89
N ALA A 418 11.26 -42.85 -4.23
CA ALA A 418 11.33 -42.82 -2.76
C ALA A 418 11.26 -41.36 -2.32
N VAL A 419 10.28 -41.02 -1.49
CA VAL A 419 10.13 -39.71 -0.89
C VAL A 419 10.48 -39.75 0.55
N LEU A 420 11.50 -39.01 0.98
CA LEU A 420 11.93 -38.83 2.34
C LEU A 420 11.54 -37.44 2.82
N THR A 421 10.69 -37.39 3.86
CA THR A 421 10.32 -36.14 4.53
C THR A 421 11.15 -35.93 5.77
N ILE A 422 11.79 -34.78 5.89
CA ILE A 422 12.57 -34.38 7.08
C ILE A 422 11.84 -33.20 7.74
N GLY A 423 11.38 -33.44 8.99
CA GLY A 423 10.63 -32.42 9.76
C GLY A 423 9.11 -32.55 9.67
N LYS A 424 8.38 -31.63 10.31
CA LYS A 424 6.89 -31.66 10.38
C LYS A 424 6.26 -30.94 9.16
N THR A 425 6.02 -31.65 8.07
CA THR A 425 5.35 -31.11 6.88
C THR A 425 4.15 -31.95 6.44
N LYS A 426 3.07 -31.88 7.19
CA LYS A 426 1.86 -32.70 6.89
C LYS A 426 1.12 -32.36 5.59
N SER A 427 1.32 -31.18 4.97
CA SER A 427 0.55 -30.73 3.82
C SER A 427 1.27 -30.88 2.46
N ALA A 428 2.59 -30.70 2.42
CA ALA A 428 3.37 -30.79 1.17
C ALA A 428 3.43 -32.24 0.66
N ASP A 429 3.52 -33.21 1.56
CA ASP A 429 3.63 -34.63 1.25
C ASP A 429 2.39 -35.16 0.51
N SER A 430 1.20 -34.69 0.89
CA SER A 430 -0.05 -35.12 0.26
C SER A 430 -0.22 -34.63 -1.19
N LEU A 431 0.35 -33.49 -1.56
CA LEU A 431 0.30 -32.93 -2.92
C LEU A 431 1.27 -33.66 -3.84
N LEU A 432 2.52 -33.86 -3.44
CA LEU A 432 3.52 -34.61 -4.21
C LEU A 432 3.07 -36.05 -4.46
N LEU A 433 2.51 -36.72 -3.44
CA LEU A 433 2.00 -38.09 -3.54
C LEU A 433 0.83 -38.25 -4.50
N LYS A 434 -0.01 -37.23 -4.69
CA LYS A 434 -1.11 -37.25 -5.67
C LYS A 434 -0.64 -37.33 -7.13
N HIS A 435 0.56 -36.84 -7.40
CA HIS A 435 1.12 -36.76 -8.76
C HIS A 435 2.07 -37.93 -9.08
N LEU A 436 2.51 -38.71 -8.08
CA LEU A 436 3.40 -39.84 -8.27
C LEU A 436 2.65 -41.15 -8.05
N LYS A 437 2.63 -42.06 -9.04
CA LYS A 437 1.83 -43.31 -8.98
C LYS A 437 2.49 -44.45 -8.19
N LYS A 438 3.82 -44.45 -8.09
CA LYS A 438 4.60 -45.51 -7.42
C LYS A 438 5.58 -44.88 -6.44
N VAL A 439 5.15 -44.67 -5.20
CA VAL A 439 5.96 -44.00 -4.17
C VAL A 439 6.13 -44.91 -2.95
N LYS A 440 7.39 -45.04 -2.50
CA LYS A 440 7.67 -45.46 -1.12
C LYS A 440 7.95 -44.23 -0.28
N PHE A 441 7.21 -44.09 0.81
CA PHE A 441 7.30 -42.92 1.68
C PHE A 441 8.10 -43.29 2.94
N PHE A 442 8.97 -42.37 3.36
CA PHE A 442 9.78 -42.47 4.57
C PHE A 442 9.69 -41.13 5.33
N GLU A 443 9.44 -41.18 6.62
CA GLU A 443 9.42 -40.01 7.52
C GLU A 443 10.52 -40.19 8.59
N ILE A 444 11.32 -39.13 8.79
CA ILE A 444 12.34 -39.09 9.85
C ILE A 444 12.09 -37.89 10.75
#